data_983310e7f044c39705751d2a59f9ea00
#
_entry.id   983310e7f044c39705751d2a59f9ea00
#
_cell.length_a   1.000
_cell.length_b   1.000
_cell.length_c   1.000
_cell.angle_alpha   90.00
_cell.angle_beta   90.00
_cell.angle_gamma   90.00
#
_symmetry.space_group_name_H-M   'P 1'
#
loop_
_entity.id
_entity.type
_entity.pdbx_description
1 polymer ?
#
loop_
_entity_poly.entity_id
_entity_poly.type
_entity_poly.pdbx_seq_one_letter_code
_entity_poly.pdbx_strand_id
1 'polypeptide(L)'
;MAVDVKVDVNAIAVTNLLKNMGRKQKAVIQKSLNRVSNMAVLMITKRTQSGKLPDGGQMRAYAKGTVRSRKKKGSQTGFVDLTDTGKMFRSLDFKTGGLKSTLFFSNMERAKIASFHDTFGVGKRRITRPFFAIGNKEEDKLKAEFASFYFKEMRL
;
A
#
# COMPACT_ATOMS: atom_id res chain seq x y z
N MET A 1 -1.37 15.42 -11.50
CA MET A 1 -1.88 15.30 -10.14
C MET A 1 -1.31 14.03 -9.55
N ALA A 2 -0.50 14.13 -8.49
CA ALA A 2 -0.03 12.99 -7.75
C ALA A 2 -1.20 12.49 -6.88
N VAL A 3 -1.51 11.21 -6.94
CA VAL A 3 -2.48 10.59 -6.03
C VAL A 3 -1.72 10.28 -4.75
N ASP A 4 -1.73 11.21 -3.81
CA ASP A 4 -1.23 11.00 -2.46
C ASP A 4 -2.31 10.26 -1.67
N VAL A 5 -2.22 8.94 -1.59
CA VAL A 5 -2.98 8.19 -0.59
C VAL A 5 -2.27 8.37 0.74
N LYS A 6 -2.79 9.24 1.58
CA LYS A 6 -2.33 9.41 2.96
C LYS A 6 -2.89 8.26 3.79
N VAL A 7 -2.03 7.34 4.17
CA VAL A 7 -2.34 6.40 5.26
C VAL A 7 -2.09 7.16 6.57
N ASP A 8 -3.08 7.87 7.06
CA ASP A 8 -3.05 8.44 8.40
C ASP A 8 -3.28 7.29 9.41
N VAL A 9 -2.20 6.74 9.92
CA VAL A 9 -2.28 5.98 11.17
C VAL A 9 -2.75 6.97 12.22
N ASN A 10 -3.97 6.75 12.76
CA ASN A 10 -4.68 7.68 13.64
C ASN A 10 -3.78 8.14 14.80
N ALA A 11 -3.12 9.29 14.60
CA ALA A 11 -1.99 9.76 15.38
C ALA A 11 -2.42 10.58 16.60
N ILE A 12 -3.73 10.74 16.89
CA ILE A 12 -4.18 11.66 17.94
C ILE A 12 -3.74 11.18 19.32
N ALA A 13 -3.85 9.89 19.62
CA ALA A 13 -3.33 9.33 20.88
C ALA A 13 -1.79 9.37 20.92
N VAL A 14 -1.14 9.13 19.78
CA VAL A 14 0.31 9.19 19.63
C VAL A 14 0.80 10.63 19.67
N THR A 15 0.09 11.58 19.09
CA THR A 15 0.49 13.00 19.04
C THR A 15 0.57 13.66 20.42
N ASN A 16 -0.34 13.31 21.32
CA ASN A 16 -0.30 13.84 22.69
C ASN A 16 0.85 13.25 23.53
N LEU A 17 1.16 11.98 23.33
CA LEU A 17 2.36 11.35 23.90
C LEU A 17 3.66 11.95 23.35
N LEU A 18 3.66 12.36 22.08
CA LEU A 18 4.84 12.79 21.33
C LEU A 18 5.27 14.22 21.61
N LYS A 19 4.38 15.09 22.08
CA LYS A 19 4.74 16.49 22.43
C LYS A 19 5.82 16.58 23.51
N ASN A 20 5.95 15.56 24.34
CA ASN A 20 6.88 15.50 25.46
C ASN A 20 8.08 14.56 25.29
N MET A 21 8.30 14.03 24.08
CA MET A 21 9.28 12.96 23.86
C MET A 21 10.69 13.45 23.53
N GLY A 22 11.68 12.84 24.17
CA GLY A 22 13.11 13.10 23.93
C GLY A 22 13.61 12.56 22.57
N ARG A 23 14.85 12.93 22.20
CA ARG A 23 15.47 12.54 20.91
C ARG A 23 15.47 11.03 20.63
N LYS A 24 15.70 10.19 21.67
CA LYS A 24 15.69 8.71 21.54
C LYS A 24 14.36 8.20 21.06
N GLN A 25 13.27 8.70 21.62
CA GLN A 25 11.92 8.28 21.29
C GLN A 25 11.54 8.64 19.84
N LYS A 26 11.93 9.85 19.38
CA LYS A 26 11.73 10.25 17.98
C LYS A 26 12.43 9.29 17.01
N ALA A 27 13.67 8.90 17.31
CA ALA A 27 14.42 7.95 16.49
C ALA A 27 13.76 6.56 16.45
N VAL A 28 13.26 6.07 17.59
CA VAL A 28 12.56 4.78 17.68
C VAL A 28 11.25 4.83 16.87
N ILE A 29 10.50 5.92 16.96
CA ILE A 29 9.28 6.09 16.15
C ILE A 29 9.59 6.08 14.65
N GLN A 30 10.62 6.81 14.22
CA GLN A 30 11.05 6.81 12.82
C GLN A 30 11.38 5.39 12.33
N LYS A 31 12.12 4.62 13.12
CA LYS A 31 12.41 3.21 12.82
C LYS A 31 11.15 2.35 12.75
N SER A 32 10.24 2.52 13.72
CA SER A 32 8.96 1.81 13.76
C SER A 32 8.10 2.15 12.54
N LEU A 33 8.01 3.44 12.17
CA LEU A 33 7.29 3.89 10.97
C LEU A 33 7.91 3.30 9.70
N ASN A 34 9.23 3.30 9.57
CA ASN A 34 9.89 2.69 8.41
C ASN A 34 9.55 1.20 8.30
N ARG A 35 9.57 0.47 9.41
CA ARG A 35 9.23 -0.95 9.45
C ARG A 35 7.80 -1.22 9.02
N VAL A 36 6.83 -0.52 9.59
CA VAL A 36 5.41 -0.72 9.22
C VAL A 36 5.10 -0.24 7.81
N SER A 37 5.79 0.78 7.31
CA SER A 37 5.64 1.23 5.93
C SER A 37 6.14 0.21 4.91
N ASN A 38 7.29 -0.41 5.17
CA ASN A 38 7.75 -1.56 4.38
C ASN A 38 6.73 -2.69 4.39
N MET A 39 6.19 -3.01 5.56
CA MET A 39 5.16 -4.04 5.71
C MET A 39 3.89 -3.67 4.94
N ALA A 40 3.45 -2.41 4.97
CA ALA A 40 2.30 -1.92 4.22
C ALA A 40 2.51 -2.06 2.70
N VAL A 41 3.68 -1.67 2.17
CA VAL A 41 4.03 -1.88 0.75
C VAL A 41 3.93 -3.36 0.36
N LEU A 42 4.47 -4.25 1.19
CA LEU A 42 4.40 -5.69 0.96
C LEU A 42 2.98 -6.24 1.02
N MET A 43 2.16 -5.78 1.98
CA MET A 43 0.76 -6.18 2.13
C MET A 43 -0.06 -5.76 0.91
N ILE A 44 0.00 -4.49 0.50
CA ILE A 44 -0.68 -3.98 -0.69
C ILE A 44 -0.27 -4.78 -1.91
N THR A 45 1.02 -4.99 -2.12
CA THR A 45 1.55 -5.71 -3.28
C THR A 45 1.06 -7.16 -3.31
N LYS A 46 1.26 -7.93 -2.23
CA LYS A 46 0.88 -9.35 -2.16
C LYS A 46 -0.63 -9.53 -2.28
N ARG A 47 -1.43 -8.73 -1.58
CA ARG A 47 -2.88 -8.78 -1.65
C ARG A 47 -3.36 -8.52 -3.08
N THR A 48 -2.87 -7.45 -3.70
CA THR A 48 -3.24 -7.08 -5.07
C THR A 48 -2.82 -8.16 -6.07
N GLN A 49 -1.60 -8.68 -5.94
CA GLN A 49 -1.12 -9.77 -6.79
C GLN A 49 -1.85 -11.10 -6.57
N SER A 50 -2.55 -11.27 -5.47
CA SER A 50 -3.47 -12.40 -5.25
C SER A 50 -4.93 -12.12 -5.69
N GLY A 51 -5.17 -10.98 -6.35
CA GLY A 51 -6.48 -10.61 -6.90
C GLY A 51 -7.48 -10.09 -5.89
N LYS A 52 -7.02 -9.66 -4.72
CA LYS A 52 -7.90 -9.24 -3.61
C LYS A 52 -7.93 -7.73 -3.43
N LEU A 53 -9.09 -7.21 -3.08
CA LEU A 53 -9.34 -5.85 -2.66
C LEU A 53 -8.97 -5.64 -1.17
N PRO A 54 -8.86 -4.38 -0.68
CA PRO A 54 -8.58 -4.08 0.74
C PRO A 54 -9.59 -4.69 1.73
N ASP A 55 -10.84 -4.83 1.33
CA ASP A 55 -11.91 -5.47 2.10
C ASP A 55 -11.86 -7.01 2.09
N GLY A 56 -10.93 -7.59 1.33
CA GLY A 56 -10.79 -9.04 1.13
C GLY A 56 -11.61 -9.58 -0.05
N GLY A 57 -12.44 -8.76 -0.67
CA GLY A 57 -13.20 -9.12 -1.87
C GLY A 57 -12.30 -9.41 -3.07
N GLN A 58 -12.86 -10.08 -4.09
CA GLN A 58 -12.14 -10.36 -5.33
C GLN A 58 -12.20 -9.17 -6.29
N MET A 59 -11.09 -8.87 -6.95
CA MET A 59 -11.07 -7.87 -8.02
C MET A 59 -11.93 -8.32 -9.20
N ARG A 60 -12.65 -7.37 -9.79
CA ARG A 60 -13.44 -7.62 -11.00
C ARG A 60 -12.56 -8.17 -12.13
N ALA A 61 -12.98 -9.30 -12.72
CA ALA A 61 -12.23 -10.05 -13.71
C ALA A 61 -11.71 -9.21 -14.90
N TYR A 62 -10.67 -9.71 -15.54
CA TYR A 62 -10.16 -9.12 -16.77
C TYR A 62 -11.19 -9.20 -17.91
N ALA A 63 -11.18 -8.21 -18.80
CA ALA A 63 -11.92 -8.28 -20.04
C ALA A 63 -11.40 -9.42 -20.94
N LYS A 64 -12.26 -10.03 -21.74
CA LYS A 64 -11.90 -11.14 -22.65
C LYS A 64 -10.66 -10.86 -23.51
N GLY A 65 -10.51 -9.61 -24.02
CA GLY A 65 -9.32 -9.20 -24.78
C GLY A 65 -8.04 -9.23 -23.97
N THR A 66 -8.10 -8.76 -22.71
CA THR A 66 -6.95 -8.80 -21.79
C THR A 66 -6.57 -10.23 -21.45
N VAL A 67 -7.54 -11.11 -21.18
CA VAL A 67 -7.30 -12.54 -20.95
C VAL A 67 -6.58 -13.17 -22.14
N ARG A 68 -7.05 -12.88 -23.38
CA ARG A 68 -6.41 -13.40 -24.61
C ARG A 68 -4.97 -12.92 -24.76
N SER A 69 -4.72 -11.63 -24.52
CA SER A 69 -3.37 -11.05 -24.58
C SER A 69 -2.44 -11.65 -23.53
N ARG A 70 -2.92 -11.81 -22.28
CA ARG A 70 -2.16 -12.41 -21.19
C ARG A 70 -1.82 -13.89 -21.45
N LYS A 71 -2.78 -14.67 -21.98
CA LYS A 71 -2.52 -16.06 -22.39
C LYS A 71 -1.39 -16.16 -23.41
N LYS A 72 -1.36 -15.26 -24.42
CA LYS A 72 -0.28 -15.22 -25.42
C LYS A 72 1.09 -14.96 -24.79
N LYS A 73 1.14 -14.23 -23.68
CA LYS A 73 2.37 -13.92 -22.93
C LYS A 73 2.72 -15.00 -21.87
N GLY A 74 1.96 -16.07 -21.75
CA GLY A 74 2.12 -17.06 -20.69
C GLY A 74 1.81 -16.56 -19.29
N SER A 75 1.11 -15.42 -19.17
CA SER A 75 0.76 -14.81 -17.88
C SER A 75 -0.52 -15.44 -17.32
N GLN A 76 -0.64 -15.50 -15.98
CA GLN A 76 -1.83 -16.02 -15.33
C GLN A 76 -3.07 -15.19 -15.69
N THR A 77 -4.25 -15.82 -15.74
CA THR A 77 -5.52 -15.23 -16.16
C THR A 77 -6.70 -15.56 -15.26
N GLY A 78 -6.51 -16.38 -14.24
CA GLY A 78 -7.57 -16.86 -13.35
C GLY A 78 -8.12 -15.75 -12.44
N PHE A 79 -7.30 -14.75 -12.14
CA PHE A 79 -7.69 -13.57 -11.33
C PHE A 79 -6.93 -12.34 -11.80
N VAL A 80 -7.33 -11.17 -11.30
CA VAL A 80 -6.67 -9.90 -11.62
C VAL A 80 -5.56 -9.66 -10.61
N ASP A 81 -4.31 -9.61 -11.07
CA ASP A 81 -3.13 -9.37 -10.26
C ASP A 81 -2.49 -7.99 -10.49
N LEU A 82 -3.03 -7.21 -11.41
CA LEU A 82 -2.50 -5.92 -11.87
C LEU A 82 -1.00 -5.97 -12.23
N THR A 83 -0.51 -7.17 -12.57
CA THR A 83 0.90 -7.41 -12.91
C THR A 83 1.03 -7.78 -14.38
N ASP A 84 1.59 -6.91 -15.20
CA ASP A 84 2.04 -7.23 -16.57
C ASP A 84 3.56 -7.38 -16.56
N THR A 85 4.28 -6.30 -16.27
CA THR A 85 5.75 -6.26 -16.19
C THR A 85 6.28 -6.18 -14.75
N GLY A 86 5.39 -6.04 -13.77
CA GLY A 86 5.74 -5.80 -12.37
C GLY A 86 6.30 -4.41 -12.06
N LYS A 87 6.51 -3.56 -13.08
CA LYS A 87 7.13 -2.22 -12.90
C LYS A 87 6.30 -1.31 -11.98
N MET A 88 4.96 -1.42 -12.00
CA MET A 88 4.10 -0.63 -11.13
C MET A 88 4.40 -0.89 -9.66
N PHE A 89 4.36 -2.15 -9.23
CA PHE A 89 4.63 -2.50 -7.83
C PHE A 89 6.08 -2.28 -7.42
N ARG A 90 7.05 -2.43 -8.33
CA ARG A 90 8.45 -2.08 -8.05
C ARG A 90 8.69 -0.59 -7.84
N SER A 91 7.77 0.27 -8.30
CA SER A 91 7.83 1.71 -8.06
C SER A 91 7.02 2.16 -6.84
N LEU A 92 6.31 1.23 -6.17
CA LEU A 92 5.64 1.52 -4.91
C LEU A 92 6.68 1.65 -3.81
N ASP A 93 6.71 2.80 -3.17
CA ASP A 93 7.71 3.19 -2.20
C ASP A 93 7.05 3.98 -1.07
N PHE A 94 7.81 4.34 -0.05
CA PHE A 94 7.34 5.19 1.04
C PHE A 94 8.37 6.21 1.46
N LYS A 95 7.90 7.30 2.02
CA LYS A 95 8.74 8.34 2.64
C LYS A 95 8.26 8.59 4.06
N THR A 96 9.17 8.46 5.01
CA THR A 96 8.91 8.77 6.41
C THR A 96 9.49 10.13 6.77
N GLY A 97 8.71 10.97 7.42
CA GLY A 97 9.15 12.29 7.89
C GLY A 97 8.30 12.75 9.08
N GLY A 98 8.95 13.24 10.12
CA GLY A 98 8.27 13.60 11.37
C GLY A 98 7.58 12.37 11.97
N LEU A 99 6.26 12.44 12.10
CA LEU A 99 5.40 11.38 12.66
C LEU A 99 4.51 10.74 11.59
N LYS A 100 4.85 10.92 10.33
CA LYS A 100 4.08 10.41 9.19
C LYS A 100 4.94 9.51 8.33
N SER A 101 4.28 8.57 7.71
CA SER A 101 4.80 7.86 6.55
C SER A 101 3.78 7.94 5.42
N THR A 102 4.25 8.25 4.23
CA THR A 102 3.43 8.37 3.03
C THR A 102 3.90 7.33 2.03
N LEU A 103 2.98 6.50 1.57
CA LEU A 103 3.22 5.56 0.48
C LEU A 103 2.92 6.26 -0.85
N PHE A 104 3.76 6.03 -1.85
CA PHE A 104 3.63 6.66 -3.16
C PHE A 104 4.28 5.79 -4.24
N PHE A 105 4.03 6.13 -5.51
CA PHE A 105 4.74 5.54 -6.62
C PHE A 105 5.87 6.46 -7.05
N SER A 106 7.12 6.00 -6.93
CA SER A 106 8.33 6.78 -7.21
C SER A 106 8.49 7.14 -8.71
N ASN A 107 7.75 6.48 -9.59
CA ASN A 107 7.73 6.76 -11.02
C ASN A 107 6.36 7.32 -11.44
N MET A 108 6.35 8.52 -12.06
CA MET A 108 5.12 9.23 -12.43
C MET A 108 4.25 8.46 -13.43
N GLU A 109 4.83 7.76 -14.40
CA GLU A 109 4.05 6.94 -15.34
C GLU A 109 3.37 5.78 -14.63
N ARG A 110 4.05 5.17 -13.64
CA ARG A 110 3.50 4.06 -12.85
C ARG A 110 2.42 4.57 -11.90
N ALA A 111 2.59 5.77 -11.33
CA ALA A 111 1.55 6.44 -10.56
C ALA A 111 0.29 6.69 -11.40
N LYS A 112 0.42 7.16 -12.63
CA LYS A 112 -0.71 7.31 -13.58
C LYS A 112 -1.41 5.98 -13.85
N ILE A 113 -0.65 4.92 -14.12
CA ILE A 113 -1.22 3.58 -14.34
C ILE A 113 -1.96 3.10 -13.10
N ALA A 114 -1.38 3.27 -11.92
CA ALA A 114 -2.01 2.93 -10.65
C ALA A 114 -3.33 3.69 -10.46
N SER A 115 -3.36 5.01 -10.69
CA SER A 115 -4.57 5.82 -10.55
C SER A 115 -5.67 5.43 -11.55
N PHE A 116 -5.33 5.03 -12.77
CA PHE A 116 -6.31 4.49 -13.71
C PHE A 116 -6.95 3.21 -13.20
N HIS A 117 -6.19 2.32 -12.59
CA HIS A 117 -6.77 1.11 -11.99
C HIS A 117 -7.55 1.42 -10.73
N ASP A 118 -7.01 2.25 -9.86
CA ASP A 118 -7.56 2.53 -8.54
C ASP A 118 -8.81 3.41 -8.58
N THR A 119 -8.76 4.52 -9.31
CA THR A 119 -9.75 5.61 -9.20
C THR A 119 -10.52 5.86 -10.49
N PHE A 120 -9.85 6.02 -11.63
CA PHE A 120 -10.48 6.48 -12.88
C PHE A 120 -11.13 5.37 -13.70
N GLY A 121 -10.74 4.13 -13.47
CA GLY A 121 -11.19 2.98 -14.23
C GLY A 121 -10.48 2.78 -15.55
N VAL A 122 -10.42 1.55 -16.01
CA VAL A 122 -9.74 1.12 -17.24
C VAL A 122 -10.71 0.55 -18.26
N GLY A 123 -10.38 0.75 -19.56
CA GLY A 123 -11.14 0.27 -20.70
C GLY A 123 -12.45 1.00 -20.93
N LYS A 124 -13.22 0.59 -21.95
CA LYS A 124 -14.49 1.20 -22.33
C LYS A 124 -15.53 1.28 -21.20
N ARG A 125 -15.51 0.31 -20.29
CA ARG A 125 -16.45 0.22 -19.16
C ARG A 125 -15.96 0.93 -17.89
N ARG A 126 -14.83 1.61 -17.93
CA ARG A 126 -14.21 2.31 -16.80
C ARG A 126 -14.22 1.48 -15.52
N ILE A 127 -13.71 0.25 -15.59
CA ILE A 127 -13.68 -0.67 -14.45
C ILE A 127 -12.59 -0.20 -13.48
N THR A 128 -12.99 0.18 -12.28
CA THR A 128 -12.09 0.48 -11.17
C THR A 128 -11.74 -0.78 -10.37
N ARG A 129 -10.56 -0.77 -9.80
CA ARG A 129 -10.06 -1.81 -8.88
C ARG A 129 -9.28 -1.12 -7.78
N PRO A 130 -9.97 -0.60 -6.76
CA PRO A 130 -9.34 0.15 -5.67
C PRO A 130 -8.43 -0.78 -4.88
N PHE A 131 -7.15 -0.71 -5.15
CA PHE A 131 -6.14 -1.58 -4.53
C PHE A 131 -5.19 -0.82 -3.62
N PHE A 132 -5.03 0.49 -3.85
CA PHE A 132 -4.05 1.31 -3.15
C PHE A 132 -4.62 1.88 -1.85
N ALA A 133 -5.00 0.99 -0.95
CA ALA A 133 -5.48 1.31 0.40
C ALA A 133 -5.05 0.21 1.37
N ILE A 134 -5.09 0.50 2.65
CA ILE A 134 -4.92 -0.48 3.73
C ILE A 134 -6.31 -0.96 4.16
N GLY A 135 -6.52 -2.26 4.21
CA GLY A 135 -7.75 -2.85 4.75
C GLY A 135 -7.71 -2.94 6.28
N ASN A 136 -8.87 -3.02 6.93
CA ASN A 136 -8.98 -3.02 8.40
C ASN A 136 -8.09 -4.08 9.06
N LYS A 137 -8.10 -5.31 8.55
CA LYS A 137 -7.24 -6.39 9.06
C LYS A 137 -5.73 -6.13 8.88
N GLU A 138 -5.36 -5.40 7.84
CA GLU A 138 -3.99 -5.00 7.59
C GLU A 138 -3.60 -3.87 8.53
N GLU A 139 -4.49 -2.91 8.76
CA GLU A 139 -4.29 -1.81 9.70
C GLU A 139 -4.04 -2.32 11.12
N ASP A 140 -4.84 -3.28 11.60
CA ASP A 140 -4.66 -3.89 12.91
C ASP A 140 -3.29 -4.57 13.05
N LYS A 141 -2.84 -5.28 11.99
CA LYS A 141 -1.50 -5.87 11.97
C LYS A 141 -0.39 -4.83 11.97
N LEU A 142 -0.55 -3.74 11.23
CA LEU A 142 0.43 -2.65 11.20
C LEU A 142 0.51 -1.94 12.56
N LYS A 143 -0.63 -1.72 13.23
CA LYS A 143 -0.68 -1.15 14.58
C LYS A 143 0.02 -2.05 15.60
N ALA A 144 -0.27 -3.36 15.57
CA ALA A 144 0.35 -4.33 16.45
C ALA A 144 1.87 -4.42 16.23
N GLU A 145 2.32 -4.44 14.97
CA GLU A 145 3.74 -4.48 14.63
C GLU A 145 4.45 -3.19 15.07
N PHE A 146 3.83 -2.02 14.86
CA PHE A 146 4.36 -0.75 15.33
C PHE A 146 4.55 -0.77 16.84
N ALA A 147 3.53 -1.15 17.60
CA ALA A 147 3.57 -1.19 19.05
C ALA A 147 4.65 -2.17 19.54
N SER A 148 4.65 -3.38 19.00
CA SER A 148 5.62 -4.42 19.37
C SER A 148 7.07 -3.95 19.15
N PHE A 149 7.36 -3.40 17.99
CA PHE A 149 8.69 -2.92 17.68
C PHE A 149 9.08 -1.70 18.51
N TYR A 150 8.16 -0.75 18.70
CA TYR A 150 8.38 0.44 19.51
C TYR A 150 8.73 0.09 20.95
N PHE A 151 7.93 -0.76 21.61
CA PHE A 151 8.20 -1.17 23.02
C PHE A 151 9.51 -1.95 23.14
N LYS A 152 9.79 -2.83 22.17
CA LYS A 152 11.07 -3.57 22.14
C LYS A 152 12.28 -2.63 22.06
N GLU A 153 12.25 -1.64 21.16
CA GLU A 153 13.36 -0.69 20.98
C GLU A 153 13.48 0.29 22.15
N MET A 154 12.38 0.61 22.82
CA MET A 154 12.37 1.43 24.04
C MET A 154 12.86 0.65 25.26
N ARG A 155 12.91 -0.69 25.19
CA ARG A 155 13.21 -1.58 26.32
C ARG A 155 12.25 -1.40 27.50
N LEU A 156 10.95 -1.28 27.18
CA LEU A 156 9.85 -1.22 28.14
C LEU A 156 9.18 -2.58 28.24
#